data_5a068a660a13bbcbe0a48ccb71fac71f
#
_entry.id   5a068a660a13bbcbe0a48ccb71fac71f
#
_cell.length_a   1.000
_cell.length_b   1.000
_cell.length_c   1.000
_cell.angle_alpha   90.00
_cell.angle_beta   90.00
_cell.angle_gamma   90.00
#
_symmetry.space_group_name_H-M   'P 1'
#
loop_
_entity.id
_entity.type
_entity.pdbx_description
1 polymer ?
#
loop_
_entity_poly.entity_id
_entity_poly.type
_entity_poly.pdbx_seq_one_letter_code
_entity_poly.pdbx_strand_id
1 'polypeptide(L)'
;MMNGEHEKGRSIYITPNDCQKRTYLGETVCPKLDFEKTCTLYSSLGQTIESCEDIKNNDSIYMVPKGRWFMWPTYEVGHKVHIDHVNTTSGLPIIMETLSKSPRVYSLKNFISDDEAEQLIENALTITEENYRLKRSSTGAQGYHVDNYRTSEGAFDTWSDAAIALKKRSFELLGMPYDETFSDGLQVLRYNLTTAYIPHLDWIEPVAGTGHDWNSAGEGTNRYATILFYLSDVADGGETVFTQAKENSDKKFANKADATKSTLAYLDSKNLTHHFPEHSWQRNMIVECRSRLSIKAYKANAILFYSQHANGAPDRLSVHGGCPVLEGTKWAANLWVWNGPRSGYSKGRAQANADPDKVQLSFSTKDVEGAKLYWEDQYWDDMVPGKVIRVNSFGGHKWNVRMDDKLLAQYIVLHGDDEQEFELSAKHLSGLI
;
A
#
# COMPACT_ATOMS: atom_id res chain seq x y z
N MET A 1 5.74 4.77 26.15
CA MET A 1 4.48 4.81 25.40
C MET A 1 4.32 3.52 24.60
N MET A 2 3.11 3.06 24.41
CA MET A 2 2.81 1.98 23.47
C MET A 2 2.76 2.53 22.05
N ASN A 3 3.03 1.68 21.06
CA ASN A 3 2.97 2.05 19.64
C ASN A 3 1.61 2.69 19.28
N GLY A 4 1.64 3.85 18.70
CA GLY A 4 0.43 4.59 18.30
C GLY A 4 -0.35 5.26 19.43
N GLU A 5 0.06 5.17 20.68
CA GLU A 5 -0.62 5.77 21.84
C GLU A 5 0.14 7.01 22.30
N HIS A 6 -0.59 8.06 22.74
CA HIS A 6 0.04 9.27 23.26
C HIS A 6 -0.26 9.54 24.75
N GLU A 7 -1.42 9.10 25.22
CA GLU A 7 -1.93 9.51 26.54
C GLU A 7 -1.55 8.54 27.70
N LYS A 8 -1.16 7.31 27.39
CA LYS A 8 -0.94 6.23 28.38
C LYS A 8 0.52 5.79 28.38
N GLY A 9 1.38 6.52 29.04
CA GLY A 9 2.77 6.17 29.24
C GLY A 9 3.07 5.73 30.65
N ARG A 10 4.17 4.96 30.83
CA ARG A 10 4.81 4.69 32.12
C ARG A 10 6.18 5.32 32.13
N SER A 11 6.54 6.00 33.20
CA SER A 11 7.91 6.51 33.39
C SER A 11 8.82 5.37 33.82
N ILE A 12 9.98 5.28 33.18
CA ILE A 12 11.06 4.39 33.57
C ILE A 12 12.35 5.17 33.77
N TYR A 13 13.21 4.64 34.61
CA TYR A 13 14.56 5.15 34.78
C TYR A 13 15.54 4.22 34.07
N ILE A 14 16.28 4.75 33.10
CA ILE A 14 17.35 4.05 32.39
C ILE A 14 18.65 4.42 33.11
N THR A 15 19.32 3.43 33.70
CA THR A 15 20.54 3.64 34.46
C THR A 15 21.78 3.62 33.58
N PRO A 16 22.91 4.22 34.00
CA PRO A 16 24.18 4.07 33.29
C PRO A 16 24.57 2.60 33.03
N ASN A 17 24.23 1.68 33.96
CA ASN A 17 24.46 0.24 33.76
C ASN A 17 23.62 -0.36 32.64
N ASP A 18 22.41 0.16 32.38
CA ASP A 18 21.58 -0.28 31.25
C ASP A 18 22.24 0.12 29.95
N CYS A 19 22.91 1.27 29.93
CA CYS A 19 23.60 1.82 28.75
C CYS A 19 24.95 1.13 28.46
N GLN A 20 25.56 0.49 29.48
CA GLN A 20 26.82 -0.21 29.31
C GLN A 20 26.67 -1.64 28.77
N LYS A 21 25.44 -2.16 28.74
CA LYS A 21 25.18 -3.48 28.16
C LYS A 21 25.44 -3.43 26.68
N ARG A 22 26.20 -4.40 26.14
CA ARG A 22 26.46 -4.56 24.71
C ARG A 22 25.24 -5.13 23.95
N THR A 23 24.08 -5.18 24.59
CA THR A 23 22.83 -5.63 24.01
C THR A 23 22.01 -4.44 23.51
N TYR A 24 21.17 -4.68 22.53
CA TYR A 24 20.22 -3.68 22.02
C TYR A 24 19.36 -3.13 23.17
N LEU A 25 19.18 -1.81 23.23
CA LEU A 25 18.53 -1.14 24.37
C LEU A 25 17.09 -1.65 24.60
N GLY A 26 16.37 -2.04 23.53
CA GLY A 26 15.05 -2.64 23.61
C GLY A 26 14.99 -3.94 24.40
N GLU A 27 16.05 -4.75 24.40
CA GLU A 27 16.14 -5.96 25.23
C GLU A 27 16.23 -5.65 26.72
N THR A 28 16.62 -4.44 27.05
CA THR A 28 16.70 -3.98 28.48
C THR A 28 15.43 -3.22 28.89
N VAL A 29 14.91 -2.36 28.04
CA VAL A 29 13.77 -1.46 28.35
C VAL A 29 12.45 -2.22 28.35
N CYS A 30 12.20 -3.06 27.35
CA CYS A 30 10.89 -3.70 27.17
C CYS A 30 10.54 -4.67 28.31
N PRO A 31 11.45 -5.53 28.81
CA PRO A 31 11.18 -6.38 29.99
C PRO A 31 10.94 -5.59 31.25
N LYS A 32 11.57 -4.42 31.44
CA LYS A 32 11.32 -3.57 32.61
C LYS A 32 9.91 -3.05 32.73
N LEU A 33 9.19 -3.03 31.59
CA LEU A 33 7.80 -2.55 31.50
C LEU A 33 6.79 -3.70 31.38
N ASP A 34 7.22 -4.95 31.63
CA ASP A 34 6.39 -6.16 31.47
C ASP A 34 5.77 -6.25 30.05
N PHE A 35 6.52 -5.74 29.06
CA PHE A 35 6.06 -5.76 27.67
C PHE A 35 6.47 -7.08 26.98
N GLU A 36 7.44 -7.08 26.11
CA GLU A 36 7.99 -8.27 25.44
C GLU A 36 9.45 -8.48 25.87
N LYS A 37 10.03 -9.65 25.57
CA LYS A 37 11.46 -9.89 25.79
C LYS A 37 12.34 -8.89 25.07
N THR A 38 11.88 -8.45 23.90
CA THR A 38 12.53 -7.42 23.08
C THR A 38 11.48 -6.67 22.26
N CYS A 39 11.73 -5.39 22.00
CA CYS A 39 10.91 -4.57 21.13
C CYS A 39 11.78 -3.53 20.43
N THR A 40 11.31 -2.92 19.37
CA THR A 40 11.99 -1.77 18.76
C THR A 40 11.57 -0.50 19.48
N LEU A 41 12.54 0.35 19.79
CA LEU A 41 12.31 1.63 20.45
C LEU A 41 12.35 2.75 19.39
N TYR A 42 11.39 3.67 19.51
CA TYR A 42 11.32 4.85 18.64
C TYR A 42 11.19 6.12 19.47
N SER A 43 11.75 7.20 18.94
CA SER A 43 11.54 8.55 19.45
C SER A 43 10.10 9.04 19.14
N SER A 44 9.72 10.18 19.71
CA SER A 44 8.46 10.85 19.39
C SER A 44 8.37 11.33 17.94
N LEU A 45 9.48 11.32 17.22
CA LEU A 45 9.55 11.70 15.79
C LEU A 45 9.67 10.47 14.87
N GLY A 46 9.51 9.26 15.38
CA GLY A 46 9.53 8.03 14.56
C GLY A 46 10.92 7.54 14.18
N GLN A 47 11.98 8.08 14.80
CA GLN A 47 13.35 7.61 14.62
C GLN A 47 13.65 6.46 15.55
N THR A 48 14.36 5.44 15.07
CA THR A 48 14.80 4.31 15.89
C THR A 48 15.78 4.78 16.96
N ILE A 49 15.67 4.22 18.17
CA ILE A 49 16.57 4.43 19.29
C ILE A 49 17.38 3.15 19.48
N GLU A 50 18.64 3.21 19.18
CA GLU A 50 19.55 2.04 19.27
C GLU A 50 20.37 2.05 20.54
N SER A 51 20.74 3.23 21.03
CA SER A 51 21.61 3.45 22.15
C SER A 51 21.05 4.51 23.13
N CYS A 52 21.68 4.62 24.31
CA CYS A 52 21.34 5.65 25.27
C CYS A 52 21.74 7.07 24.81
N GLU A 53 22.62 7.19 23.84
CA GLU A 53 23.04 8.49 23.28
C GLU A 53 21.88 9.14 22.50
N ASP A 54 20.95 8.31 22.01
CA ASP A 54 19.77 8.75 21.26
C ASP A 54 18.66 9.29 22.18
N ILE A 55 18.85 9.23 23.51
CA ILE A 55 17.80 9.54 24.49
C ILE A 55 18.21 10.76 25.33
N LYS A 56 17.29 11.70 25.47
CA LYS A 56 17.40 12.80 26.42
C LYS A 56 16.48 12.59 27.62
N ASN A 57 16.77 13.29 28.72
CA ASN A 57 15.90 13.27 29.89
C ASN A 57 14.49 13.73 29.53
N ASN A 58 13.49 12.98 30.00
CA ASN A 58 12.06 13.21 29.74
C ASN A 58 11.59 12.96 28.28
N ASP A 59 12.38 12.30 27.46
CA ASP A 59 11.92 11.89 26.14
C ASP A 59 10.75 10.90 26.22
N SER A 60 9.83 11.04 25.30
CA SER A 60 8.79 10.04 25.07
C SER A 60 9.32 8.97 24.12
N ILE A 61 9.40 7.75 24.61
CA ILE A 61 9.86 6.59 23.85
C ILE A 61 8.68 5.69 23.56
N TYR A 62 8.56 5.26 22.31
CA TYR A 62 7.52 4.35 21.83
C TYR A 62 8.08 2.94 21.69
N MET A 63 7.42 1.97 22.31
CA MET A 63 7.77 0.56 22.21
C MET A 63 6.94 -0.09 21.11
N VAL A 64 7.60 -0.62 20.10
CA VAL A 64 6.99 -1.29 18.97
C VAL A 64 7.28 -2.78 19.06
N PRO A 65 6.24 -3.65 19.13
CA PRO A 65 6.43 -5.10 19.18
C PRO A 65 7.24 -5.62 17.99
N LYS A 66 7.96 -6.72 18.20
CA LYS A 66 8.69 -7.38 17.10
C LYS A 66 7.75 -7.73 15.95
N GLY A 67 8.17 -7.44 14.73
CA GLY A 67 7.37 -7.67 13.51
C GLY A 67 6.27 -6.64 13.26
N ARG A 68 6.27 -5.53 14.01
CA ARG A 68 5.41 -4.37 13.77
C ARG A 68 6.25 -3.16 13.39
N TRP A 69 5.58 -2.15 12.82
CA TRP A 69 6.18 -0.88 12.45
C TRP A 69 5.71 0.24 13.35
N PHE A 70 6.51 1.30 13.44
CA PHE A 70 6.14 2.50 14.16
C PHE A 70 4.87 3.10 13.57
N MET A 71 3.92 3.44 14.43
CA MET A 71 2.69 4.12 14.06
C MET A 71 2.64 5.46 14.75
N TRP A 72 2.45 6.53 14.00
CA TRP A 72 2.30 7.86 14.55
C TRP A 72 1.18 7.90 15.60
N PRO A 73 1.45 8.46 16.78
CA PRO A 73 0.44 8.51 17.84
C PRO A 73 -0.72 9.44 17.49
N THR A 74 -1.88 9.14 18.05
CA THR A 74 -3.08 9.98 17.91
C THR A 74 -2.99 11.17 18.86
N TYR A 75 -2.57 12.32 18.34
CA TYR A 75 -2.68 13.57 19.06
C TYR A 75 -4.08 14.18 18.95
N GLU A 76 -4.36 15.23 19.72
CA GLU A 76 -5.59 15.99 19.55
C GLU A 76 -5.71 16.58 18.14
N VAL A 77 -6.94 16.69 17.63
CA VAL A 77 -7.19 17.28 16.31
C VAL A 77 -6.66 18.71 16.27
N GLY A 78 -5.91 19.02 15.22
CA GLY A 78 -5.21 20.30 15.07
C GLY A 78 -3.80 20.35 15.70
N HIS A 79 -3.39 19.30 16.44
CA HIS A 79 -2.01 19.22 16.95
C HIS A 79 -1.03 19.06 15.80
N LYS A 80 0.09 19.82 15.88
CA LYS A 80 1.13 19.85 14.85
C LYS A 80 2.44 19.31 15.39
N VAL A 81 3.05 18.42 14.62
CA VAL A 81 4.40 17.90 14.84
C VAL A 81 5.30 18.42 13.73
N HIS A 82 6.45 18.98 14.10
CA HIS A 82 7.49 19.41 13.17
C HIS A 82 8.51 18.28 13.01
N ILE A 83 8.71 17.81 11.80
CA ILE A 83 9.59 16.68 11.46
C ILE A 83 10.71 17.23 10.58
N ASP A 84 11.91 17.30 11.10
CA ASP A 84 13.09 17.92 10.49
C ASP A 84 14.13 16.91 10.00
N HIS A 85 14.04 15.66 10.44
CA HIS A 85 14.98 14.59 10.06
C HIS A 85 14.65 13.97 8.69
N VAL A 86 13.42 14.11 8.19
CA VAL A 86 13.02 13.64 6.87
C VAL A 86 13.37 14.68 5.81
N ASN A 87 14.26 14.30 4.89
CA ASN A 87 14.75 15.23 3.87
C ASN A 87 13.66 15.54 2.83
N THR A 88 13.30 16.81 2.72
CA THR A 88 12.38 17.33 1.70
C THR A 88 13.14 18.11 0.63
N THR A 89 12.61 18.15 -0.58
CA THR A 89 13.21 18.90 -1.70
C THR A 89 13.29 20.42 -1.41
N SER A 90 12.33 20.94 -0.64
CA SER A 90 12.30 22.34 -0.23
C SER A 90 13.30 22.66 0.90
N GLY A 91 13.86 21.66 1.58
CA GLY A 91 14.67 21.84 2.79
C GLY A 91 13.88 22.33 4.02
N LEU A 92 12.56 22.46 3.90
CA LEU A 92 11.70 22.86 5.01
C LEU A 92 11.26 21.64 5.82
N PRO A 93 11.11 21.75 7.15
CA PRO A 93 10.56 20.67 7.97
C PRO A 93 9.13 20.34 7.54
N ILE A 94 8.80 19.05 7.61
CA ILE A 94 7.43 18.59 7.39
C ILE A 94 6.59 19.03 8.59
N ILE A 95 5.42 19.59 8.32
CA ILE A 95 4.44 19.90 9.36
C ILE A 95 3.32 18.87 9.23
N MET A 96 3.29 17.93 10.18
CA MET A 96 2.23 16.92 10.29
C MET A 96 1.18 17.39 11.28
N GLU A 97 -0.08 17.52 10.82
CA GLU A 97 -1.21 17.94 11.63
C GLU A 97 -2.26 16.84 11.73
N THR A 98 -2.70 16.51 12.94
CA THR A 98 -3.76 15.53 13.17
C THR A 98 -5.11 16.07 12.69
N LEU A 99 -5.72 15.39 11.72
CA LEU A 99 -7.06 15.71 11.20
C LEU A 99 -8.15 14.84 11.82
N SER A 100 -7.82 13.61 12.18
CA SER A 100 -8.73 12.67 12.85
C SER A 100 -7.94 11.68 13.71
N LYS A 101 -8.49 11.33 14.85
CA LYS A 101 -7.94 10.30 15.76
C LYS A 101 -8.44 8.89 15.38
N SER A 102 -9.64 8.79 14.79
CA SER A 102 -10.28 7.53 14.45
C SER A 102 -11.21 7.68 13.23
N PRO A 103 -10.80 7.24 12.03
CA PRO A 103 -9.48 6.67 11.71
C PRO A 103 -8.35 7.67 11.91
N ARG A 104 -7.11 7.17 11.99
CA ARG A 104 -5.93 8.05 12.08
C ARG A 104 -5.66 8.71 10.75
N VAL A 105 -5.81 10.03 10.69
CA VAL A 105 -5.57 10.83 9.48
C VAL A 105 -4.76 12.07 9.84
N TYR A 106 -3.70 12.29 9.08
CA TYR A 106 -2.81 13.44 9.24
C TYR A 106 -2.66 14.18 7.92
N SER A 107 -2.61 15.51 7.96
CA SER A 107 -2.12 16.30 6.83
C SER A 107 -0.61 16.47 6.91
N LEU A 108 0.04 16.53 5.77
CA LEU A 108 1.48 16.68 5.62
C LEU A 108 1.75 17.90 4.74
N LYS A 109 2.24 19.00 5.33
CA LYS A 109 2.71 20.17 4.58
C LYS A 109 4.22 20.07 4.38
N ASN A 110 4.72 20.64 3.30
CA ASN A 110 6.13 20.61 2.89
C ASN A 110 6.65 19.19 2.58
N PHE A 111 5.77 18.20 2.44
CA PHE A 111 6.18 16.82 2.19
C PHE A 111 6.55 16.56 0.73
N ILE A 112 5.87 17.22 -0.18
CA ILE A 112 6.12 17.22 -1.63
C ILE A 112 6.27 18.68 -2.09
N SER A 113 7.11 18.94 -3.08
CA SER A 113 7.26 20.25 -3.69
C SER A 113 6.32 20.42 -4.90
N ASP A 114 6.13 21.68 -5.32
CA ASP A 114 5.39 21.99 -6.54
C ASP A 114 6.02 21.36 -7.78
N ASP A 115 7.36 21.37 -7.86
CA ASP A 115 8.12 20.80 -8.97
C ASP A 115 7.98 19.27 -9.01
N GLU A 116 8.04 18.59 -7.87
CA GLU A 116 7.82 17.14 -7.79
C GLU A 116 6.39 16.78 -8.23
N ALA A 117 5.39 17.58 -7.86
CA ALA A 117 4.01 17.38 -8.28
C ALA A 117 3.84 17.54 -9.81
N GLU A 118 4.48 18.55 -10.40
CA GLU A 118 4.49 18.76 -11.86
C GLU A 118 5.19 17.62 -12.60
N GLN A 119 6.36 17.20 -12.14
CA GLN A 119 7.10 16.08 -12.72
C GLN A 119 6.28 14.78 -12.74
N LEU A 120 5.56 14.46 -11.64
CA LEU A 120 4.71 13.28 -11.60
C LEU A 120 3.55 13.34 -12.62
N ILE A 121 2.96 14.51 -12.84
CA ILE A 121 1.92 14.71 -13.85
C ILE A 121 2.50 14.52 -15.25
N GLU A 122 3.63 15.17 -15.54
CA GLU A 122 4.31 15.07 -16.84
C GLU A 122 4.72 13.63 -17.15
N ASN A 123 5.33 12.95 -16.17
CA ASN A 123 5.70 11.54 -16.32
C ASN A 123 4.47 10.67 -16.61
N ALA A 124 3.38 10.81 -15.84
CA ALA A 124 2.16 10.04 -16.07
C ALA A 124 1.57 10.21 -17.47
N LEU A 125 1.74 11.39 -18.08
CA LEU A 125 1.27 11.68 -19.43
C LEU A 125 2.19 11.10 -20.52
N THR A 126 3.45 10.79 -20.21
CA THR A 126 4.45 10.29 -21.16
C THR A 126 4.65 8.78 -21.13
N ILE A 127 4.17 8.08 -20.08
CA ILE A 127 4.27 6.62 -19.98
C ILE A 127 3.46 5.97 -21.09
N THR A 128 4.12 5.14 -21.90
CA THR A 128 3.52 4.44 -23.06
C THR A 128 3.29 2.95 -22.81
N GLU A 129 3.97 2.35 -21.85
CA GLU A 129 3.82 0.93 -21.52
C GLU A 129 2.41 0.61 -21.06
N GLU A 130 1.80 -0.38 -21.72
CA GLU A 130 0.38 -0.72 -21.57
C GLU A 130 -0.07 -0.92 -20.12
N ASN A 131 0.78 -1.52 -19.28
CA ASN A 131 0.45 -1.81 -17.89
C ASN A 131 0.57 -0.59 -16.96
N TYR A 132 1.28 0.44 -17.37
CA TYR A 132 1.66 1.58 -16.53
C TYR A 132 1.07 2.91 -17.01
N ARG A 133 0.74 3.01 -18.31
CA ARG A 133 0.21 4.25 -18.93
C ARG A 133 -1.11 4.69 -18.31
N LEU A 134 -1.41 5.97 -18.49
CA LEU A 134 -2.67 6.58 -18.05
C LEU A 134 -3.85 5.93 -18.77
N LYS A 135 -4.69 5.26 -18.05
CA LYS A 135 -5.91 4.61 -18.55
C LYS A 135 -6.97 4.53 -17.46
N ARG A 136 -8.18 4.13 -17.80
CA ARG A 136 -9.24 3.91 -16.83
C ARG A 136 -8.74 3.07 -15.67
N SER A 137 -8.90 3.56 -14.43
CA SER A 137 -8.45 2.83 -13.24
C SER A 137 -9.24 1.53 -13.07
N SER A 138 -8.52 0.46 -12.69
CA SER A 138 -9.13 -0.82 -12.33
C SER A 138 -9.50 -0.86 -10.85
N THR A 139 -10.38 -1.79 -10.50
CA THR A 139 -10.76 -2.15 -9.13
C THR A 139 -10.48 -3.63 -8.87
N GLY A 140 -10.19 -3.97 -7.60
CA GLY A 140 -9.95 -5.35 -7.20
C GLY A 140 -8.48 -5.79 -7.25
N ALA A 141 -8.17 -6.85 -6.50
CA ALA A 141 -6.83 -7.42 -6.36
C ALA A 141 -6.48 -8.42 -7.48
N GLN A 142 -7.46 -8.88 -8.26
CA GLN A 142 -7.30 -9.91 -9.29
C GLN A 142 -7.52 -9.34 -10.68
N GLY A 143 -6.41 -8.98 -11.34
CA GLY A 143 -6.44 -8.56 -12.74
C GLY A 143 -7.03 -7.17 -12.98
N TYR A 144 -7.08 -6.79 -14.25
CA TYR A 144 -7.63 -5.51 -14.69
C TYR A 144 -9.16 -5.63 -14.83
N HIS A 145 -9.88 -5.07 -13.86
CA HIS A 145 -11.34 -4.99 -13.88
C HIS A 145 -11.79 -3.53 -13.78
N VAL A 146 -12.52 -3.05 -14.77
CA VAL A 146 -13.10 -1.70 -14.80
C VAL A 146 -14.53 -1.78 -14.34
N ASP A 147 -14.89 -1.01 -13.33
CA ASP A 147 -16.27 -0.87 -12.92
C ASP A 147 -16.71 0.61 -12.90
N ASN A 148 -18.01 0.82 -12.69
CA ASN A 148 -18.61 2.15 -12.69
C ASN A 148 -18.49 2.89 -11.35
N TYR A 149 -17.92 2.27 -10.34
CA TYR A 149 -17.75 2.86 -8.99
C TYR A 149 -16.41 3.56 -8.80
N ARG A 150 -15.47 3.36 -9.74
CA ARG A 150 -14.23 4.11 -9.83
C ARG A 150 -14.12 4.70 -11.24
N THR A 151 -14.30 6.01 -11.36
CA THR A 151 -14.38 6.68 -12.67
C THR A 151 -13.12 7.48 -13.03
N SER A 152 -12.09 7.44 -12.21
CA SER A 152 -10.78 8.04 -12.47
C SER A 152 -9.98 7.31 -13.53
N GLU A 153 -8.93 7.96 -14.02
CA GLU A 153 -7.85 7.35 -14.78
C GLU A 153 -6.62 7.24 -13.89
N GLY A 154 -5.76 6.26 -14.15
CA GLY A 154 -4.54 6.04 -13.38
C GLY A 154 -3.38 5.60 -14.25
N ALA A 155 -2.18 6.07 -13.90
CA ALA A 155 -0.90 5.61 -14.40
C ALA A 155 -0.05 5.13 -13.21
N PHE A 156 0.92 4.25 -13.46
CA PHE A 156 1.88 3.86 -12.43
C PHE A 156 3.26 4.39 -12.79
N ASP A 157 3.74 5.37 -12.01
CA ASP A 157 5.10 5.84 -12.07
C ASP A 157 5.97 5.08 -11.06
N THR A 158 6.75 4.14 -11.55
CA THR A 158 7.57 3.27 -10.71
C THR A 158 9.05 3.69 -10.74
N TRP A 159 9.46 4.42 -11.77
CA TRP A 159 10.87 4.59 -12.11
C TRP A 159 11.41 6.01 -12.08
N SER A 160 10.54 7.03 -12.12
CA SER A 160 11.03 8.41 -12.13
C SER A 160 11.72 8.77 -10.82
N ASP A 161 12.68 9.69 -10.91
CA ASP A 161 13.42 10.16 -9.73
C ASP A 161 12.46 10.78 -8.69
N ALA A 162 11.41 11.48 -9.14
CA ALA A 162 10.39 12.04 -8.26
C ALA A 162 9.61 10.95 -7.53
N ALA A 163 9.16 9.89 -8.23
CA ALA A 163 8.44 8.78 -7.61
C ALA A 163 9.31 8.02 -6.61
N ILE A 164 10.58 7.75 -6.96
CA ILE A 164 11.54 7.07 -6.08
C ILE A 164 11.85 7.92 -4.85
N ALA A 165 12.07 9.22 -5.02
CA ALA A 165 12.35 10.15 -3.92
C ALA A 165 11.17 10.21 -2.93
N LEU A 166 9.93 10.32 -3.43
CA LEU A 166 8.72 10.33 -2.59
C LEU A 166 8.50 8.99 -1.89
N LYS A 167 8.77 7.85 -2.54
CA LYS A 167 8.72 6.54 -1.88
C LYS A 167 9.71 6.47 -0.72
N LYS A 168 10.98 6.81 -0.94
CA LYS A 168 12.01 6.80 0.12
C LYS A 168 11.64 7.70 1.29
N ARG A 169 11.22 8.94 1.00
CA ARG A 169 10.75 9.92 2.00
C ARG A 169 9.56 9.39 2.81
N SER A 170 8.65 8.68 2.15
CA SER A 170 7.48 8.08 2.79
C SER A 170 7.85 6.97 3.78
N PHE A 171 8.83 6.13 3.43
CA PHE A 171 9.34 5.10 4.32
C PHE A 171 10.06 5.72 5.53
N GLU A 172 10.85 6.76 5.32
CA GLU A 172 11.53 7.50 6.38
C GLU A 172 10.51 8.11 7.36
N LEU A 173 9.45 8.77 6.84
CA LEU A 173 8.35 9.29 7.65
C LEU A 173 7.68 8.19 8.51
N LEU A 174 7.54 6.99 7.99
CA LEU A 174 6.92 5.86 8.68
C LEU A 174 7.89 5.12 9.62
N GLY A 175 9.14 5.58 9.75
CA GLY A 175 10.17 4.89 10.54
C GLY A 175 10.51 3.50 10.01
N MET A 176 10.38 3.29 8.70
CA MET A 176 10.61 2.03 8.02
C MET A 176 11.85 2.10 7.13
N PRO A 177 12.69 1.05 7.09
CA PRO A 177 13.73 0.96 6.07
C PRO A 177 13.08 0.86 4.69
N TYR A 178 13.63 1.59 3.71
CA TYR A 178 13.14 1.51 2.34
C TYR A 178 13.38 0.12 1.74
N ASP A 179 12.30 -0.51 1.32
CA ASP A 179 12.30 -1.76 0.57
C ASP A 179 11.23 -1.66 -0.53
N GLU A 180 11.64 -1.71 -1.79
CA GLU A 180 10.72 -1.58 -2.93
C GLU A 180 9.62 -2.64 -2.93
N THR A 181 9.88 -3.81 -2.35
CA THR A 181 8.89 -4.89 -2.24
C THR A 181 7.78 -4.57 -1.24
N PHE A 182 7.97 -3.57 -0.36
CA PHE A 182 7.00 -3.15 0.67
C PHE A 182 6.10 -2.02 0.20
N SER A 183 6.12 -1.66 -1.09
CA SER A 183 5.20 -0.67 -1.64
C SER A 183 4.65 -1.09 -2.99
N ASP A 184 3.46 -0.60 -3.32
CA ASP A 184 3.01 -0.58 -4.70
C ASP A 184 3.80 0.48 -5.49
N GLY A 185 3.74 0.43 -6.82
CA GLY A 185 4.18 1.56 -7.64
C GLY A 185 3.37 2.81 -7.29
N LEU A 186 3.98 4.00 -7.44
CA LEU A 186 3.25 5.25 -7.21
C LEU A 186 2.13 5.38 -8.25
N GLN A 187 0.87 5.33 -7.82
CA GLN A 187 -0.27 5.45 -8.72
C GLN A 187 -0.68 6.91 -8.89
N VAL A 188 -0.36 7.50 -10.04
CA VAL A 188 -0.81 8.85 -10.41
C VAL A 188 -2.23 8.77 -10.96
N LEU A 189 -3.12 9.62 -10.45
CA LEU A 189 -4.56 9.60 -10.71
C LEU A 189 -5.02 10.91 -11.30
N ARG A 190 -5.89 10.83 -12.33
CA ARG A 190 -6.58 11.97 -12.92
C ARG A 190 -8.10 11.81 -12.74
N TYR A 191 -8.72 12.84 -12.16
CA TYR A 191 -10.17 12.96 -12.03
C TYR A 191 -10.62 14.20 -12.81
N ASN A 192 -11.40 13.98 -13.84
CA ASN A 192 -12.05 15.04 -14.60
C ASN A 192 -13.43 15.38 -14.01
N LEU A 193 -14.14 16.35 -14.58
CA LEU A 193 -15.49 16.71 -14.14
C LEU A 193 -16.35 15.45 -13.94
N THR A 194 -17.07 15.37 -12.84
CA THR A 194 -17.95 14.28 -12.38
C THR A 194 -17.27 12.98 -11.99
N THR A 195 -15.97 12.80 -12.27
CA THR A 195 -15.31 11.56 -11.91
C THR A 195 -15.03 11.48 -10.41
N ALA A 196 -15.12 10.27 -9.88
CA ALA A 196 -15.09 10.00 -8.45
C ALA A 196 -14.67 8.55 -8.16
N TYR A 197 -14.48 8.24 -6.89
CA TYR A 197 -14.30 6.88 -6.41
C TYR A 197 -15.11 6.66 -5.13
N ILE A 198 -15.97 5.63 -5.11
CA ILE A 198 -16.80 5.31 -3.94
C ILE A 198 -15.97 5.07 -2.70
N PRO A 199 -16.57 5.17 -1.49
CA PRO A 199 -15.92 4.80 -0.25
C PRO A 199 -15.46 3.34 -0.25
N HIS A 200 -14.18 3.11 0.05
CA HIS A 200 -13.53 1.82 0.06
C HIS A 200 -12.46 1.77 1.15
N LEU A 201 -11.97 0.57 1.41
CA LEU A 201 -10.80 0.32 2.25
C LEU A 201 -9.59 0.07 1.36
N ASP A 202 -8.43 0.54 1.76
CA ASP A 202 -7.17 0.14 1.14
C ASP A 202 -6.69 -1.23 1.65
N TRP A 203 -7.21 -1.68 2.80
CA TRP A 203 -7.04 -3.04 3.26
C TRP A 203 -7.59 -4.05 2.25
N ILE A 204 -6.79 -5.05 1.91
CA ILE A 204 -7.18 -6.12 0.98
C ILE A 204 -7.75 -7.28 1.78
N GLU A 205 -9.02 -7.62 1.51
CA GLU A 205 -9.66 -8.76 2.16
C GLU A 205 -9.08 -10.07 1.64
N PRO A 206 -8.91 -11.09 2.51
CA PRO A 206 -8.50 -12.41 2.08
C PRO A 206 -9.49 -12.99 1.06
N VAL A 207 -8.97 -13.50 -0.05
CA VAL A 207 -9.76 -14.20 -1.06
C VAL A 207 -9.31 -15.65 -1.11
N ALA A 208 -10.22 -16.57 -0.86
CA ALA A 208 -9.92 -18.00 -0.90
C ALA A 208 -9.36 -18.43 -2.27
N GLY A 209 -8.30 -19.24 -2.25
CA GLY A 209 -7.69 -19.80 -3.46
C GLY A 209 -6.70 -18.88 -4.18
N THR A 210 -6.39 -17.67 -3.65
CA THR A 210 -5.40 -16.79 -4.29
C THR A 210 -3.95 -17.16 -3.96
N GLY A 211 -3.72 -17.96 -2.94
CA GLY A 211 -2.38 -18.28 -2.42
C GLY A 211 -1.68 -17.10 -1.76
N HIS A 212 -2.34 -15.94 -1.66
CA HIS A 212 -1.79 -14.72 -1.06
C HIS A 212 -2.26 -14.59 0.38
N ASP A 213 -1.34 -14.32 1.29
CA ASP A 213 -1.64 -14.07 2.71
C ASP A 213 -1.82 -12.58 2.96
N TRP A 214 -3.09 -12.15 3.01
CA TRP A 214 -3.47 -10.77 3.29
C TRP A 214 -3.61 -10.47 4.79
N ASN A 215 -3.47 -11.47 5.65
CA ASN A 215 -3.66 -11.31 7.09
C ASN A 215 -2.37 -10.83 7.78
N SER A 216 -2.33 -9.57 8.14
CA SER A 216 -1.21 -8.96 8.87
C SER A 216 -1.37 -8.98 10.39
N ALA A 217 -2.53 -9.34 10.92
CA ALA A 217 -2.73 -9.44 12.37
C ALA A 217 -1.91 -10.60 12.98
N GLY A 218 -1.67 -11.64 12.20
CA GLY A 218 -0.78 -12.76 12.55
C GLY A 218 0.59 -12.61 11.88
N GLU A 219 0.76 -13.29 10.77
CA GLU A 219 2.06 -13.46 10.11
C GLU A 219 2.07 -12.99 8.65
N GLY A 220 0.90 -12.68 8.08
CA GLY A 220 0.77 -12.23 6.70
C GLY A 220 1.11 -10.77 6.50
N THR A 221 0.98 -10.31 5.26
CA THR A 221 1.22 -8.92 4.88
C THR A 221 -0.02 -8.29 4.26
N ASN A 222 -0.15 -6.97 4.45
CA ASN A 222 -1.23 -6.18 3.85
C ASN A 222 -0.81 -4.71 3.79
N ARG A 223 -1.59 -3.87 3.14
CA ARG A 223 -1.37 -2.42 3.14
C ARG A 223 -1.45 -1.88 4.56
N TYR A 224 -0.39 -1.24 4.99
CA TYR A 224 -0.21 -0.70 6.33
C TYR A 224 -0.68 0.74 6.41
N ALA A 225 -0.19 1.55 5.48
CA ALA A 225 -0.48 2.98 5.43
C ALA A 225 -0.62 3.44 3.98
N THR A 226 -1.39 4.50 3.78
CA THR A 226 -1.51 5.19 2.51
C THR A 226 -1.04 6.63 2.67
N ILE A 227 -0.17 7.07 1.75
CA ILE A 227 0.16 8.47 1.58
C ILE A 227 -0.45 8.92 0.25
N LEU A 228 -1.39 9.85 0.34
CA LEU A 228 -2.06 10.44 -0.81
C LEU A 228 -1.51 11.86 -1.03
N PHE A 229 -0.89 12.07 -2.16
CA PHE A 229 -0.32 13.34 -2.60
C PHE A 229 -1.34 14.08 -3.47
N TYR A 230 -1.53 15.36 -3.23
CA TYR A 230 -2.32 16.23 -4.09
C TYR A 230 -1.38 16.98 -5.04
N LEU A 231 -1.51 16.69 -6.34
CA LEU A 231 -0.60 17.21 -7.37
C LEU A 231 -1.15 18.47 -8.05
N SER A 232 -2.42 18.78 -7.84
CA SER A 232 -3.05 19.99 -8.34
C SER A 232 -4.02 20.60 -7.32
N ASP A 233 -4.25 21.89 -7.42
CA ASP A 233 -5.42 22.51 -6.82
C ASP A 233 -6.69 22.09 -7.54
N VAL A 234 -7.79 21.98 -6.79
CA VAL A 234 -9.12 21.71 -7.35
C VAL A 234 -10.04 22.85 -6.97
N ALA A 235 -10.64 23.47 -7.98
CA ALA A 235 -11.49 24.64 -7.76
C ALA A 235 -12.71 24.29 -6.91
N ASP A 236 -13.39 23.15 -7.23
CA ASP A 236 -14.57 22.69 -6.51
C ASP A 236 -14.73 21.18 -6.59
N GLY A 237 -15.14 20.55 -5.48
CA GLY A 237 -15.20 19.09 -5.36
C GLY A 237 -13.83 18.44 -5.25
N GLY A 238 -13.75 17.15 -5.54
CA GLY A 238 -12.50 16.40 -5.58
C GLY A 238 -11.83 16.16 -4.23
N GLU A 239 -12.50 16.43 -3.11
CA GLU A 239 -11.98 16.15 -1.78
C GLU A 239 -11.73 14.65 -1.57
N THR A 240 -10.92 14.32 -0.58
CA THR A 240 -10.84 12.96 -0.02
C THR A 240 -11.72 12.91 1.22
N VAL A 241 -12.78 12.10 1.19
CA VAL A 241 -13.74 11.97 2.28
C VAL A 241 -13.50 10.71 3.10
N PHE A 242 -13.56 10.84 4.43
CA PHE A 242 -13.57 9.72 5.39
C PHE A 242 -14.97 9.57 5.96
N THR A 243 -15.75 8.65 5.40
CA THR A 243 -17.20 8.55 5.68
C THR A 243 -17.51 7.99 7.07
N GLN A 244 -16.55 7.31 7.70
CA GLN A 244 -16.69 6.68 9.01
C GLN A 244 -15.91 7.40 10.13
N ALA A 245 -15.27 8.53 9.83
CA ALA A 245 -14.57 9.29 10.86
C ALA A 245 -15.49 9.70 11.99
N LYS A 246 -15.08 9.40 13.24
CA LYS A 246 -15.86 9.69 14.44
C LYS A 246 -15.85 11.18 14.79
N GLU A 247 -14.74 11.83 14.51
CA GLU A 247 -14.50 13.24 14.78
C GLU A 247 -14.89 14.03 13.53
N ASN A 248 -16.02 14.68 13.60
CA ASN A 248 -16.44 15.65 12.60
C ASN A 248 -16.37 17.03 13.31
N SER A 249 -15.23 17.68 13.15
CA SER A 249 -15.00 19.00 13.77
C SER A 249 -16.01 20.05 13.30
N ASP A 250 -16.60 19.85 12.12
CA ASP A 250 -17.57 20.75 11.52
C ASP A 250 -18.84 20.00 11.12
N LYS A 251 -19.72 19.74 12.09
CA LYS A 251 -21.10 19.34 11.78
C LYS A 251 -21.81 20.49 11.06
N LYS A 252 -21.55 20.61 9.75
CA LYS A 252 -22.18 21.63 8.90
C LYS A 252 -23.71 21.49 8.83
N PHE A 253 -24.23 20.30 9.14
CA PHE A 253 -25.65 19.96 9.02
C PHE A 253 -26.14 19.19 10.24
N ALA A 254 -27.38 19.47 10.66
CA ALA A 254 -27.99 18.79 11.80
C ALA A 254 -28.28 17.31 11.52
N ASN A 255 -28.59 16.97 10.27
CA ASN A 255 -28.91 15.61 9.82
C ASN A 255 -28.66 15.42 8.31
N LYS A 256 -28.81 14.19 7.84
CA LYS A 256 -28.59 13.83 6.43
C LYS A 256 -29.60 14.50 5.49
N ALA A 257 -30.83 14.74 5.91
CA ALA A 257 -31.84 15.40 5.07
C ALA A 257 -31.45 16.85 4.79
N ASP A 258 -30.98 17.58 5.81
CA ASP A 258 -30.48 18.96 5.65
C ASP A 258 -29.25 19.00 4.74
N ALA A 259 -28.32 18.05 4.90
CA ALA A 259 -27.15 17.92 4.04
C ALA A 259 -27.58 17.67 2.58
N THR A 260 -28.54 16.80 2.35
CA THR A 260 -29.08 16.49 1.02
C THR A 260 -29.72 17.73 0.39
N LYS A 261 -30.61 18.41 1.12
CA LYS A 261 -31.28 19.63 0.66
C LYS A 261 -30.29 20.72 0.27
N SER A 262 -29.30 20.96 1.14
CA SER A 262 -28.24 21.93 0.87
C SER A 262 -27.39 21.55 -0.34
N THR A 263 -27.09 20.25 -0.52
CA THR A 263 -26.33 19.77 -1.66
C THR A 263 -27.09 19.97 -2.97
N LEU A 264 -28.38 19.67 -2.99
CA LEU A 264 -29.21 19.90 -4.17
C LEU A 264 -29.23 21.38 -4.58
N ALA A 265 -29.52 22.25 -3.61
CA ALA A 265 -29.51 23.71 -3.85
C ALA A 265 -28.15 24.20 -4.37
N TYR A 266 -27.07 23.61 -3.86
CA TYR A 266 -25.72 23.91 -4.32
C TYR A 266 -25.49 23.49 -5.75
N LEU A 267 -25.83 22.25 -6.14
CA LEU A 267 -25.70 21.74 -7.50
C LEU A 267 -26.54 22.56 -8.49
N ASP A 268 -27.75 22.96 -8.10
CA ASP A 268 -28.61 23.83 -8.91
C ASP A 268 -27.94 25.21 -9.13
N SER A 269 -27.42 25.83 -8.08
CA SER A 269 -26.74 27.12 -8.17
C SER A 269 -25.52 27.10 -9.09
N LYS A 270 -24.87 25.96 -9.25
CA LYS A 270 -23.72 25.72 -10.13
C LYS A 270 -24.11 25.17 -11.52
N ASN A 271 -25.42 24.97 -11.76
CA ASN A 271 -25.93 24.34 -12.99
C ASN A 271 -25.35 22.93 -13.23
N LEU A 272 -25.13 22.19 -12.16
CA LEU A 272 -24.50 20.84 -12.20
C LEU A 272 -25.49 19.69 -11.99
N THR A 273 -26.76 19.96 -11.64
CA THR A 273 -27.75 18.95 -11.32
C THR A 273 -27.93 17.91 -12.43
N HIS A 274 -27.84 18.33 -13.69
CA HIS A 274 -27.99 17.43 -14.83
C HIS A 274 -26.84 16.44 -15.00
N HIS A 275 -25.66 16.70 -14.42
CA HIS A 275 -24.53 15.78 -14.39
C HIS A 275 -24.67 14.67 -13.32
N PHE A 276 -25.53 14.86 -12.34
CA PHE A 276 -25.71 13.96 -11.21
C PHE A 276 -27.17 13.53 -11.10
N PRO A 277 -27.61 12.51 -11.86
CA PRO A 277 -28.99 12.03 -11.86
C PRO A 277 -29.48 11.69 -10.46
N GLU A 278 -30.78 11.77 -10.24
CA GLU A 278 -31.39 11.33 -9.00
C GLU A 278 -31.06 9.86 -8.74
N HIS A 279 -30.75 9.53 -7.48
CA HIS A 279 -30.32 8.21 -7.03
C HIS A 279 -28.95 7.74 -7.57
N SER A 280 -28.20 8.55 -8.34
CA SER A 280 -26.83 8.19 -8.69
C SER A 280 -25.95 8.13 -7.45
N TRP A 281 -24.99 7.20 -7.44
CA TRP A 281 -24.07 7.08 -6.33
C TRP A 281 -23.16 8.31 -6.20
N GLN A 282 -22.82 8.97 -7.29
CA GLN A 282 -22.04 10.21 -7.30
C GLN A 282 -22.78 11.33 -6.55
N ARG A 283 -24.10 11.48 -6.77
CA ARG A 283 -24.91 12.47 -6.07
C ARG A 283 -24.92 12.22 -4.56
N ASN A 284 -25.10 10.96 -4.15
CA ASN A 284 -25.02 10.56 -2.75
C ASN A 284 -23.61 10.82 -2.18
N MET A 285 -22.59 10.57 -2.96
CA MET A 285 -21.20 10.83 -2.59
C MET A 285 -20.95 12.32 -2.29
N ILE A 286 -21.51 13.25 -3.11
CA ILE A 286 -21.38 14.69 -2.85
C ILE A 286 -22.01 15.05 -1.49
N VAL A 287 -23.13 14.43 -1.11
CA VAL A 287 -23.75 14.64 0.22
C VAL A 287 -22.79 14.21 1.33
N GLU A 288 -22.18 13.03 1.21
CA GLU A 288 -21.18 12.55 2.18
C GLU A 288 -19.95 13.49 2.22
N CYS A 289 -19.43 13.92 1.08
CA CYS A 289 -18.31 14.84 0.98
C CYS A 289 -18.58 16.18 1.68
N ARG A 290 -19.79 16.68 1.63
CA ARG A 290 -20.16 17.94 2.25
C ARG A 290 -20.54 17.84 3.74
N SER A 291 -20.75 16.61 4.25
CA SER A 291 -21.23 16.37 5.61
C SER A 291 -20.29 15.59 6.51
N ARG A 292 -19.22 15.04 5.97
CA ARG A 292 -18.23 14.23 6.69
C ARG A 292 -16.85 14.90 6.70
N LEU A 293 -15.87 14.24 7.34
CA LEU A 293 -14.49 14.66 7.28
C LEU A 293 -14.02 14.59 5.82
N SER A 294 -13.83 15.75 5.21
CA SER A 294 -13.41 15.90 3.82
C SER A 294 -12.21 16.80 3.74
N ILE A 295 -11.18 16.33 3.03
CA ILE A 295 -9.91 17.00 2.93
C ILE A 295 -9.77 17.53 1.50
N LYS A 296 -9.71 18.86 1.38
CA LYS A 296 -9.59 19.55 0.10
C LYS A 296 -8.22 19.27 -0.53
N ALA A 297 -8.21 19.04 -1.83
CA ALA A 297 -7.00 18.90 -2.60
C ALA A 297 -6.35 20.28 -2.81
N TYR A 298 -5.18 20.48 -2.21
CA TYR A 298 -4.29 21.61 -2.46
C TYR A 298 -2.98 21.08 -3.00
N LYS A 299 -2.49 21.65 -4.10
CA LYS A 299 -1.21 21.29 -4.72
C LYS A 299 -0.09 21.28 -3.67
N ALA A 300 0.81 20.34 -3.79
CA ALA A 300 1.96 20.13 -2.90
C ALA A 300 1.62 19.84 -1.43
N ASN A 301 0.38 19.43 -1.14
CA ASN A 301 0.03 18.84 0.15
C ASN A 301 -0.13 17.32 0.02
N ALA A 302 -0.01 16.63 1.16
CA ALA A 302 -0.30 15.20 1.23
C ALA A 302 -1.10 14.87 2.50
N ILE A 303 -1.69 13.69 2.53
CA ILE A 303 -2.27 13.10 3.74
C ILE A 303 -1.69 11.71 3.98
N LEU A 304 -1.52 11.39 5.26
CA LEU A 304 -1.19 10.05 5.74
C LEU A 304 -2.38 9.48 6.48
N PHE A 305 -2.77 8.24 6.17
CA PHE A 305 -3.71 7.47 6.97
C PHE A 305 -3.35 6.00 7.00
N TYR A 306 -3.84 5.30 8.03
CA TYR A 306 -3.50 3.89 8.25
C TYR A 306 -4.67 2.98 7.91
N SER A 307 -4.38 1.86 7.25
CA SER A 307 -5.34 0.79 6.98
C SER A 307 -5.42 -0.21 8.15
N GLN A 308 -4.53 -0.10 9.12
CA GLN A 308 -4.37 -1.01 10.25
C GLN A 308 -4.25 -0.25 11.57
N HIS A 309 -4.60 -0.93 12.65
CA HIS A 309 -4.24 -0.54 14.01
C HIS A 309 -2.80 -0.97 14.34
N ALA A 310 -2.24 -0.46 15.44
CA ALA A 310 -0.88 -0.80 15.89
C ALA A 310 -0.68 -2.30 16.19
N ASN A 311 -1.74 -3.04 16.47
CA ASN A 311 -1.74 -4.49 16.65
C ASN A 311 -1.85 -5.28 15.33
N GLY A 312 -1.94 -4.59 14.18
CA GLY A 312 -2.04 -5.18 12.85
C GLY A 312 -3.47 -5.55 12.40
N ALA A 313 -4.48 -5.40 13.26
CA ALA A 313 -5.86 -5.59 12.85
C ALA A 313 -6.31 -4.47 11.88
N PRO A 314 -7.19 -4.76 10.91
CA PRO A 314 -7.68 -3.75 9.97
C PRO A 314 -8.44 -2.63 10.69
N ASP A 315 -8.17 -1.38 10.33
CA ASP A 315 -8.97 -0.24 10.77
C ASP A 315 -10.16 -0.06 9.82
N ARG A 316 -11.30 -0.60 10.22
CA ARG A 316 -12.54 -0.53 9.43
C ARG A 316 -13.12 0.89 9.32
N LEU A 317 -12.66 1.83 10.14
CA LEU A 317 -13.06 3.22 10.07
C LEU A 317 -12.28 4.02 9.01
N SER A 318 -11.18 3.44 8.48
CA SER A 318 -10.38 4.07 7.42
C SER A 318 -11.05 4.08 6.04
N VAL A 319 -12.33 3.75 5.97
CA VAL A 319 -13.14 3.86 4.75
C VAL A 319 -13.08 5.28 4.22
N HIS A 320 -12.58 5.44 3.01
CA HIS A 320 -12.40 6.73 2.36
C HIS A 320 -12.78 6.67 0.88
N GLY A 321 -13.02 7.83 0.28
CA GLY A 321 -13.37 7.93 -1.13
C GLY A 321 -12.92 9.23 -1.76
N GLY A 322 -12.90 9.26 -3.10
CA GLY A 322 -12.62 10.45 -3.87
C GLY A 322 -13.92 11.13 -4.29
N CYS A 323 -14.17 12.32 -3.77
CA CYS A 323 -15.35 13.10 -4.11
C CYS A 323 -15.42 13.44 -5.60
N PRO A 324 -16.62 13.52 -6.18
CA PRO A 324 -16.76 14.01 -7.54
C PRO A 324 -16.12 15.39 -7.72
N VAL A 325 -15.38 15.55 -8.81
CA VAL A 325 -14.88 16.88 -9.22
C VAL A 325 -16.05 17.66 -9.77
N LEU A 326 -16.28 18.85 -9.25
CA LEU A 326 -17.38 19.73 -9.63
C LEU A 326 -16.89 20.89 -10.51
N GLU A 327 -15.59 21.23 -10.43
CA GLU A 327 -14.97 22.24 -11.29
C GLU A 327 -13.44 21.98 -11.40
N GLY A 328 -12.91 21.97 -12.62
CA GLY A 328 -11.49 21.75 -12.89
C GLY A 328 -11.13 20.27 -13.07
N THR A 329 -9.88 19.95 -12.78
CA THR A 329 -9.31 18.60 -12.86
C THR A 329 -8.49 18.35 -11.61
N LYS A 330 -8.68 17.20 -10.98
CA LYS A 330 -7.85 16.76 -9.85
C LYS A 330 -6.76 15.82 -10.35
N TRP A 331 -5.52 16.16 -10.03
CA TRP A 331 -4.40 15.23 -10.08
C TRP A 331 -3.97 14.86 -8.66
N ALA A 332 -3.75 13.60 -8.42
CA ALA A 332 -3.30 13.07 -7.14
C ALA A 332 -2.41 11.84 -7.36
N ALA A 333 -1.68 11.42 -6.35
CA ALA A 333 -0.95 10.17 -6.40
C ALA A 333 -1.11 9.40 -5.10
N ASN A 334 -1.29 8.08 -5.20
CA ASN A 334 -1.35 7.17 -4.06
C ASN A 334 -0.04 6.39 -3.95
N LEU A 335 0.50 6.33 -2.75
CA LEU A 335 1.50 5.35 -2.36
C LEU A 335 0.91 4.45 -1.27
N TRP A 336 0.76 3.17 -1.56
CA TRP A 336 0.40 2.16 -0.58
C TRP A 336 1.66 1.51 -0.04
N VAL A 337 1.91 1.70 1.26
CA VAL A 337 3.01 1.06 1.98
C VAL A 337 2.46 -0.17 2.70
N TRP A 338 3.15 -1.30 2.53
CA TRP A 338 2.79 -2.58 3.13
C TRP A 338 3.58 -2.81 4.43
N ASN A 339 3.05 -3.62 5.31
CA ASN A 339 3.76 -4.01 6.53
C ASN A 339 4.81 -5.11 6.32
N GLY A 340 5.02 -5.54 5.08
CA GLY A 340 5.99 -6.52 4.62
C GLY A 340 5.95 -6.64 3.10
N PRO A 341 6.63 -7.65 2.48
CA PRO A 341 6.64 -7.82 1.04
C PRO A 341 5.23 -7.97 0.45
N ARG A 342 4.95 -7.29 -0.66
CA ARG A 342 3.66 -7.38 -1.39
C ARG A 342 3.29 -8.80 -1.84
N SER A 343 4.27 -9.71 -1.90
CA SER A 343 4.04 -11.14 -2.18
C SER A 343 3.19 -11.84 -1.13
N GLY A 344 2.84 -11.18 -0.02
CA GLY A 344 2.03 -11.75 1.06
C GLY A 344 2.85 -12.41 2.16
N TYR A 345 4.18 -12.37 2.07
CA TYR A 345 5.05 -13.02 3.06
C TYR A 345 5.92 -11.98 3.77
N SER A 346 5.92 -12.00 5.10
CA SER A 346 6.96 -11.32 5.88
C SER A 346 8.32 -12.01 5.64
N LYS A 347 9.43 -11.25 5.76
CA LYS A 347 10.78 -11.84 5.60
C LYS A 347 11.00 -13.08 6.46
N GLY A 348 10.45 -13.12 7.69
CA GLY A 348 10.54 -14.28 8.56
C GLY A 348 9.72 -15.48 8.08
N ARG A 349 8.61 -15.24 7.39
CA ARG A 349 7.75 -16.29 6.83
C ARG A 349 8.25 -16.78 5.47
N ALA A 350 8.83 -15.90 4.66
CA ALA A 350 9.51 -16.31 3.43
C ALA A 350 10.67 -17.27 3.73
N GLN A 351 11.35 -17.12 4.88
CA GLN A 351 12.35 -18.07 5.35
C GLN A 351 11.75 -19.32 6.02
N ALA A 352 10.59 -19.18 6.69
CA ALA A 352 9.92 -20.30 7.34
C ALA A 352 9.02 -21.12 6.39
N ASN A 353 8.56 -20.52 5.30
CA ASN A 353 7.76 -21.12 4.23
C ASN A 353 8.55 -21.23 2.90
N ALA A 354 9.86 -21.04 2.90
CA ALA A 354 10.68 -21.72 1.91
C ALA A 354 10.50 -23.20 2.20
N ASP A 355 9.42 -23.76 1.63
CA ASP A 355 9.26 -25.20 1.60
C ASP A 355 10.57 -25.73 1.02
N PRO A 356 11.35 -26.51 1.80
CA PRO A 356 12.63 -27.00 1.32
C PRO A 356 12.49 -27.84 0.05
N ASP A 357 11.25 -28.23 -0.30
CA ASP A 357 10.90 -28.95 -1.50
C ASP A 357 10.40 -28.06 -2.64
N LYS A 358 10.32 -26.71 -2.45
CA LYS A 358 9.91 -25.79 -3.51
C LYS A 358 11.07 -25.56 -4.49
N VAL A 359 10.85 -25.88 -5.75
CA VAL A 359 11.82 -25.83 -6.83
C VAL A 359 11.34 -24.89 -7.92
N GLN A 360 12.21 -24.05 -8.45
CA GLN A 360 11.92 -23.29 -9.66
C GLN A 360 12.29 -24.11 -10.89
N LEU A 361 11.33 -24.36 -11.78
CA LEU A 361 11.52 -25.12 -13.00
C LEU A 361 11.55 -24.22 -14.21
N SER A 362 12.42 -24.54 -15.16
CA SER A 362 12.46 -23.95 -16.49
C SER A 362 12.28 -25.04 -17.54
N PHE A 363 11.26 -24.92 -18.39
CA PHE A 363 11.03 -25.81 -19.51
C PHE A 363 11.29 -25.07 -20.82
N SER A 364 12.03 -25.71 -21.72
CA SER A 364 12.33 -25.14 -23.04
C SER A 364 12.39 -26.21 -24.12
N THR A 365 12.30 -25.78 -25.37
CA THR A 365 12.62 -26.63 -26.55
C THR A 365 13.30 -25.76 -27.60
N LYS A 366 14.21 -26.39 -28.37
CA LYS A 366 14.89 -25.74 -29.49
C LYS A 366 14.36 -26.16 -30.86
N ASP A 367 13.87 -27.39 -30.97
CA ASP A 367 13.64 -28.06 -32.24
C ASP A 367 12.36 -28.90 -32.31
N VAL A 368 11.50 -28.83 -31.27
CA VAL A 368 10.22 -29.55 -31.24
C VAL A 368 9.07 -28.54 -31.30
N GLU A 369 8.27 -28.57 -32.36
CA GLU A 369 7.06 -27.78 -32.52
C GLU A 369 5.81 -28.56 -32.16
N GLY A 370 4.78 -27.88 -31.63
CA GLY A 370 3.47 -28.47 -31.31
C GLY A 370 3.42 -29.28 -30.00
N ALA A 371 4.52 -29.31 -29.25
CA ALA A 371 4.53 -29.90 -27.91
C ALA A 371 3.81 -29.02 -26.89
N LYS A 372 3.13 -29.66 -25.94
CA LYS A 372 2.38 -29.00 -24.87
C LYS A 372 2.85 -29.49 -23.51
N LEU A 373 2.99 -28.56 -22.56
CA LEU A 373 3.36 -28.83 -21.18
C LEU A 373 2.10 -29.05 -20.32
N TYR A 374 2.14 -30.06 -19.47
CA TYR A 374 1.06 -30.41 -18.53
C TYR A 374 1.64 -30.62 -17.13
N TRP A 375 0.96 -30.10 -16.10
CA TRP A 375 1.17 -30.51 -14.73
C TRP A 375 0.22 -31.68 -14.42
N GLU A 376 0.80 -32.84 -14.16
CA GLU A 376 0.04 -34.10 -14.16
C GLU A 376 -0.71 -34.27 -15.50
N ASP A 377 -2.05 -34.20 -15.48
CA ASP A 377 -2.90 -34.25 -16.69
C ASP A 377 -3.52 -32.88 -17.03
N GLN A 378 -3.22 -31.84 -16.27
CA GLN A 378 -3.74 -30.50 -16.50
C GLN A 378 -2.85 -29.71 -17.48
N TYR A 379 -3.44 -29.25 -18.59
CA TYR A 379 -2.74 -28.39 -19.55
C TYR A 379 -2.19 -27.13 -18.88
N TRP A 380 -0.94 -26.80 -19.17
CA TRP A 380 -0.27 -25.65 -18.61
C TRP A 380 0.05 -24.57 -19.65
N ASP A 381 0.84 -24.94 -20.69
CA ASP A 381 1.28 -23.98 -21.71
C ASP A 381 1.79 -24.71 -22.98
N ASP A 382 1.86 -23.96 -24.09
CA ASP A 382 2.48 -24.44 -25.34
C ASP A 382 4.00 -24.27 -25.30
N MET A 383 4.72 -25.35 -25.61
CA MET A 383 6.19 -25.33 -25.76
C MET A 383 6.55 -24.91 -27.19
N VAL A 384 6.98 -23.67 -27.32
CA VAL A 384 7.40 -23.07 -28.62
C VAL A 384 8.92 -22.96 -28.65
N PRO A 385 9.59 -23.33 -29.76
CA PRO A 385 11.03 -23.17 -29.88
C PRO A 385 11.50 -21.74 -29.54
N GLY A 386 12.48 -21.66 -28.62
CA GLY A 386 13.01 -20.39 -28.12
C GLY A 386 12.22 -19.78 -26.94
N LYS A 387 11.05 -20.29 -26.59
CA LYS A 387 10.30 -19.89 -25.39
C LYS A 387 10.80 -20.66 -24.17
N VAL A 388 11.03 -19.95 -23.05
CA VAL A 388 11.30 -20.57 -21.75
C VAL A 388 10.08 -20.39 -20.85
N ILE A 389 9.50 -21.51 -20.41
CA ILE A 389 8.36 -21.52 -19.48
C ILE A 389 8.92 -21.69 -18.07
N ARG A 390 8.70 -20.73 -17.17
CA ARG A 390 9.16 -20.79 -15.78
C ARG A 390 7.98 -21.03 -14.86
N VAL A 391 8.10 -22.02 -13.97
CA VAL A 391 7.06 -22.39 -12.99
C VAL A 391 7.69 -22.72 -11.64
N ASN A 392 6.94 -22.52 -10.56
CA ASN A 392 7.29 -23.05 -9.26
C ASN A 392 6.61 -24.39 -9.07
N SER A 393 7.34 -25.37 -8.54
CA SER A 393 6.85 -26.72 -8.30
C SER A 393 7.42 -27.25 -6.98
N PHE A 394 7.18 -28.52 -6.68
CA PHE A 394 7.64 -29.16 -5.44
C PHE A 394 8.26 -30.51 -5.78
N GLY A 395 9.19 -30.95 -4.93
CA GLY A 395 9.79 -32.27 -5.07
C GLY A 395 8.74 -33.37 -5.22
N GLY A 396 8.96 -34.28 -6.16
CA GLY A 396 8.05 -35.36 -6.49
C GLY A 396 6.92 -35.02 -7.47
N HIS A 397 6.68 -33.73 -7.79
CA HIS A 397 5.69 -33.37 -8.81
C HIS A 397 6.10 -33.89 -10.20
N LYS A 398 5.08 -34.26 -11.00
CA LYS A 398 5.29 -34.76 -12.36
C LYS A 398 4.82 -33.76 -13.38
N TRP A 399 5.70 -33.46 -14.32
CA TRP A 399 5.42 -32.59 -15.46
C TRP A 399 5.51 -33.41 -16.73
N ASN A 400 4.47 -33.39 -17.53
CA ASN A 400 4.33 -34.19 -18.75
C ASN A 400 4.44 -33.27 -19.98
N VAL A 401 5.19 -33.67 -20.97
CA VAL A 401 5.16 -33.03 -22.30
C VAL A 401 4.47 -33.99 -23.26
N ARG A 402 3.45 -33.48 -23.94
CA ARG A 402 2.65 -34.23 -24.90
C ARG A 402 2.56 -33.52 -26.25
N MET A 403 2.37 -34.30 -27.28
CA MET A 403 2.06 -33.85 -28.63
C MET A 403 1.01 -34.81 -29.22
N ASP A 404 -0.12 -34.29 -29.73
CA ASP A 404 -1.26 -35.06 -30.24
C ASP A 404 -1.68 -36.19 -29.26
N ASP A 405 -1.83 -35.82 -27.96
CA ASP A 405 -2.17 -36.70 -26.83
C ASP A 405 -1.14 -37.79 -26.49
N LYS A 406 -0.04 -37.88 -27.25
CA LYS A 406 1.04 -38.83 -26.99
C LYS A 406 2.04 -38.22 -26.01
N LEU A 407 2.37 -38.92 -24.94
CA LEU A 407 3.41 -38.53 -23.99
C LEU A 407 4.78 -38.60 -24.66
N LEU A 408 5.48 -37.44 -24.72
CA LEU A 408 6.85 -37.34 -25.27
C LEU A 408 7.90 -37.43 -24.17
N ALA A 409 7.66 -36.80 -23.03
CA ALA A 409 8.56 -36.79 -21.90
C ALA A 409 7.78 -36.62 -20.59
N GLN A 410 8.31 -37.18 -19.52
CA GLN A 410 7.86 -36.97 -18.15
C GLN A 410 9.05 -36.54 -17.31
N TYR A 411 8.91 -35.41 -16.63
CA TYR A 411 9.89 -34.87 -15.70
C TYR A 411 9.36 -34.97 -14.28
N ILE A 412 10.16 -35.61 -13.42
CA ILE A 412 9.87 -35.67 -11.98
C ILE A 412 10.77 -34.68 -11.29
N VAL A 413 10.18 -33.76 -10.53
CA VAL A 413 10.93 -32.71 -9.79
C VAL A 413 11.74 -33.42 -8.68
N LEU A 414 13.06 -33.14 -8.67
CA LEU A 414 13.95 -33.68 -7.66
C LEU A 414 13.85 -32.85 -6.37
N HIS A 415 14.03 -33.49 -5.23
CA HIS A 415 14.11 -32.83 -3.92
C HIS A 415 15.50 -32.22 -3.71
N GLY A 416 15.56 -31.06 -3.08
CA GLY A 416 16.81 -30.45 -2.60
C GLY A 416 17.57 -29.57 -3.58
N ASP A 417 17.05 -29.40 -4.80
CA ASP A 417 17.62 -28.45 -5.81
C ASP A 417 16.68 -27.25 -5.92
N ASP A 418 17.19 -26.04 -5.72
CA ASP A 418 16.39 -24.80 -5.78
C ASP A 418 15.92 -24.48 -7.21
N GLU A 419 16.67 -24.88 -8.24
CA GLU A 419 16.37 -24.67 -9.67
C GLU A 419 16.64 -25.92 -10.48
N GLN A 420 15.71 -26.27 -11.39
CA GLN A 420 15.88 -27.37 -12.34
C GLN A 420 15.46 -26.94 -13.73
N GLU A 421 16.28 -27.31 -14.73
CA GLU A 421 16.03 -26.99 -16.13
C GLU A 421 15.74 -28.27 -16.93
N PHE A 422 14.68 -28.22 -17.74
CA PHE A 422 14.28 -29.32 -18.62
C PHE A 422 14.21 -28.82 -20.07
N GLU A 423 15.07 -29.38 -20.92
CA GLU A 423 15.08 -29.08 -22.35
C GLU A 423 14.56 -30.29 -23.14
N LEU A 424 13.44 -30.08 -23.86
CA LEU A 424 12.93 -31.07 -24.82
C LEU A 424 13.69 -30.92 -26.14
N SER A 425 14.26 -32.00 -26.66
CA SER A 425 14.90 -32.02 -27.95
C SER A 425 14.36 -33.17 -28.84
N ALA A 426 14.53 -33.07 -30.16
CA ALA A 426 14.10 -34.09 -31.10
C ALA A 426 14.73 -35.48 -30.85
N LYS A 427 15.85 -35.53 -30.13
CA LYS A 427 16.47 -36.77 -29.69
C LYS A 427 15.59 -37.56 -28.72
N HIS A 428 14.77 -36.91 -27.92
CA HIS A 428 13.80 -37.55 -27.03
C HIS A 428 12.64 -38.22 -27.80
N LEU A 429 12.40 -37.79 -29.05
CA LEU A 429 11.37 -38.36 -29.92
C LEU A 429 11.81 -39.67 -30.57
N SER A 430 13.11 -39.90 -30.75
CA SER A 430 13.66 -41.08 -31.45
C SER A 430 13.67 -42.37 -30.61
N GLY A 431 13.36 -42.29 -29.32
CA GLY A 431 13.23 -43.45 -28.43
C GLY A 431 11.80 -43.99 -28.31
N LEU A 432 10.84 -43.44 -29.07
CA LEU A 432 9.41 -43.75 -29.00
C LEU A 432 8.86 -44.43 -30.26
N ILE A 433 9.72 -44.99 -31.14
CA ILE A 433 9.36 -45.86 -32.29
C ILE A 433 9.49 -47.33 -31.89
#